data_37bc0e214531b89c9b1f2816def302af
#
_entry.id   37bc0e214531b89c9b1f2816def302af
#
_cell.length_a   1.000
_cell.length_b   1.000
_cell.length_c   1.000
_cell.angle_alpha   90.00
_cell.angle_beta   90.00
_cell.angle_gamma   90.00
#
_symmetry.space_group_name_H-M   'P 1'
#
loop_
_entity.id
_entity.type
_entity.pdbx_description
1 polymer ?
#
loop_
_entity_poly.entity_id
_entity_poly.type
_entity_poly.pdbx_seq_one_letter_code
_entity_poly.pdbx_strand_id
1 'polypeptide(L)'
;MLKIRFKVLACCLLAHPGRNALFSLLAPLVLSSCMTARVEESKDASTGIGTTESVVVLASSYHTSNPAEDAFLNCITDKIQGGKRKMRVHPSAEFRDALYPWLEPRTAPRNAEALPALLERPGVSQRIRDRDIRYIIWIQGDTERTSGGGSLSCAAGPGGGGCFGLAWWENLSSYEATIWDLDGGIRAGKVSTDVNGTSVIPAVVIPLPLIARTRAAACKGLARQLQTFIVGQAPTG
;
A
#
# COMPACT_ATOMS: atom_id res chain seq x y z
N MET A 1 0.56 -16.98 -18.37
CA MET A 1 0.33 -15.68 -17.66
C MET A 1 -1.16 -15.54 -17.37
N LEU A 2 -1.57 -15.78 -16.15
CA LEU A 2 -2.96 -15.61 -15.73
C LEU A 2 -3.07 -14.25 -15.05
N LYS A 3 -3.71 -13.26 -15.71
CA LYS A 3 -4.02 -11.95 -15.13
C LYS A 3 -5.38 -12.01 -14.43
N ILE A 4 -5.40 -12.03 -13.11
CA ILE A 4 -6.63 -11.96 -12.33
C ILE A 4 -6.87 -10.49 -11.95
N ARG A 5 -7.99 -9.93 -12.41
CA ARG A 5 -8.40 -8.55 -12.11
C ARG A 5 -9.53 -8.56 -11.08
N PHE A 6 -9.28 -8.08 -9.89
CA PHE A 6 -10.31 -7.83 -8.89
C PHE A 6 -10.67 -6.35 -8.82
N LYS A 7 -11.93 -6.04 -9.08
CA LYS A 7 -12.48 -4.70 -8.94
C LYS A 7 -13.39 -4.68 -7.71
N VAL A 8 -12.92 -4.11 -6.61
CA VAL A 8 -13.74 -3.94 -5.41
C VAL A 8 -14.33 -2.53 -5.41
N LEU A 9 -15.63 -2.45 -5.68
CA LEU A 9 -16.40 -1.23 -5.56
C LEU A 9 -17.02 -1.20 -4.15
N ALA A 10 -16.38 -0.50 -3.21
CA ALA A 10 -16.95 -0.31 -1.88
C ALA A 10 -17.81 0.95 -1.88
N CYS A 11 -19.06 0.81 -2.33
CA CYS A 11 -20.11 1.83 -2.13
C CYS A 11 -20.93 1.42 -0.91
N CYS A 12 -20.75 2.10 0.22
CA CYS A 12 -21.57 1.89 1.41
C CYS A 12 -22.96 2.50 1.19
N LEU A 13 -23.92 1.68 0.74
CA LEU A 13 -25.33 1.97 0.75
C LEU A 13 -25.92 1.48 2.09
N LEU A 14 -26.16 2.39 3.03
CA LEU A 14 -27.05 2.13 4.16
C LEU A 14 -28.17 3.19 4.13
N ALA A 15 -29.19 2.92 3.35
CA ALA A 15 -30.46 3.62 3.44
C ALA A 15 -31.37 2.89 4.44
N HIS A 16 -31.59 3.49 5.62
CA HIS A 16 -32.69 3.11 6.50
C HIS A 16 -33.83 4.10 6.31
N PRO A 17 -35.06 3.71 5.96
CA PRO A 17 -36.20 4.59 5.89
C PRO A 17 -36.82 4.72 7.27
N GLY A 18 -36.68 5.85 7.92
CA GLY A 18 -37.32 6.13 9.21
C GLY A 18 -37.46 7.62 9.49
N ARG A 19 -38.67 8.13 9.19
CA ARG A 19 -39.38 9.23 9.83
C ARG A 19 -38.59 10.42 10.40
N ASN A 20 -38.30 11.43 9.56
CA ASN A 20 -38.47 12.89 9.83
C ASN A 20 -37.95 13.64 8.60
N ALA A 21 -38.83 14.41 7.96
CA ALA A 21 -38.59 15.08 6.67
C ALA A 21 -37.44 16.12 6.68
N LEU A 22 -37.01 16.58 7.85
CA LEU A 22 -35.88 17.49 7.98
C LEU A 22 -34.50 16.79 7.88
N PHE A 23 -34.42 15.49 8.21
CA PHE A 23 -33.20 14.67 8.08
C PHE A 23 -33.00 14.14 6.65
N SER A 24 -34.05 14.18 5.82
CA SER A 24 -34.00 13.64 4.45
C SER A 24 -33.21 14.52 3.48
N LEU A 25 -32.99 15.81 3.80
CA LEU A 25 -32.19 16.73 2.98
C LEU A 25 -30.67 16.62 3.27
N LEU A 26 -30.26 16.12 4.45
CA LEU A 26 -28.84 15.90 4.78
C LEU A 26 -28.32 14.53 4.38
N ALA A 27 -29.17 13.57 4.08
CA ALA A 27 -28.80 12.20 3.74
C ALA A 27 -27.97 12.04 2.44
N PRO A 28 -28.14 12.82 1.37
CA PRO A 28 -27.35 12.71 0.17
C PRO A 28 -25.92 13.26 0.29
N LEU A 29 -25.59 14.05 1.33
CA LEU A 29 -24.25 14.63 1.49
C LEU A 29 -23.21 13.67 2.07
N VAL A 30 -23.61 12.55 2.64
CA VAL A 30 -22.70 11.58 3.29
C VAL A 30 -22.09 10.57 2.30
N LEU A 31 -22.47 10.63 1.02
CA LEU A 31 -22.15 9.62 0.00
C LEU A 31 -20.86 9.87 -0.79
N SER A 32 -20.01 10.81 -0.43
CA SER A 32 -19.00 11.32 -1.36
C SER A 32 -17.54 10.91 -1.09
N SER A 33 -17.27 9.91 -0.30
CA SER A 33 -15.90 9.32 -0.29
C SER A 33 -15.89 8.03 -1.10
N CYS A 34 -16.06 8.15 -2.43
CA CYS A 34 -15.89 7.01 -3.31
C CYS A 34 -14.41 6.72 -3.50
N MET A 35 -13.95 5.57 -2.99
CA MET A 35 -12.64 5.02 -3.33
C MET A 35 -12.83 3.84 -4.27
N THR A 36 -12.05 3.81 -5.34
CA THR A 36 -11.92 2.64 -6.21
C THR A 36 -10.56 2.01 -6.01
N ALA A 37 -10.52 0.70 -5.82
CA ALA A 37 -9.29 -0.04 -5.68
C ALA A 37 -9.22 -1.12 -6.76
N ARG A 38 -8.07 -1.21 -7.42
CA ARG A 38 -7.73 -2.25 -8.40
C ARG A 38 -6.49 -2.96 -7.90
N VAL A 39 -6.54 -4.29 -7.86
CA VAL A 39 -5.39 -5.13 -7.54
C VAL A 39 -5.15 -6.07 -8.71
N GLU A 40 -3.91 -6.13 -9.17
CA GLU A 40 -3.49 -7.04 -10.23
C GLU A 40 -2.36 -7.94 -9.72
N GLU A 41 -2.35 -9.18 -10.18
CA GLU A 41 -1.35 -10.18 -9.84
C GLU A 41 -0.84 -10.84 -11.11
N SER A 42 0.48 -10.97 -11.22
CA SER A 42 1.13 -11.80 -12.25
C SER A 42 2.02 -12.80 -11.53
N LYS A 43 1.72 -14.08 -11.67
CA LYS A 43 2.47 -15.17 -11.05
C LYS A 43 3.32 -15.86 -12.10
N ASP A 44 4.64 -15.88 -11.88
CA ASP A 44 5.62 -16.46 -12.79
C ASP A 44 6.05 -17.85 -12.32
N ALA A 45 5.98 -18.12 -10.99
CA ALA A 45 6.32 -19.40 -10.39
C ALA A 45 5.37 -19.77 -9.24
N SER A 46 5.33 -21.05 -8.86
CA SER A 46 4.65 -21.50 -7.65
C SER A 46 5.34 -20.94 -6.41
N THR A 47 4.57 -20.54 -5.41
CA THR A 47 5.07 -19.96 -4.18
C THR A 47 4.62 -20.79 -2.97
N GLY A 48 5.36 -20.69 -1.89
CA GLY A 48 5.08 -21.29 -0.60
C GLY A 48 6.14 -20.83 0.39
N ILE A 49 5.83 -20.79 1.67
CA ILE A 49 6.75 -20.38 2.73
C ILE A 49 6.65 -21.34 3.90
N GLY A 50 7.79 -21.82 4.38
CA GLY A 50 7.88 -22.67 5.55
C GLY A 50 7.71 -21.89 6.86
N THR A 51 7.50 -22.60 7.95
CA THR A 51 7.27 -22.00 9.27
C THR A 51 8.49 -21.31 9.86
N THR A 52 9.68 -21.73 9.46
CA THR A 52 10.98 -21.15 9.88
C THR A 52 11.42 -20.03 8.95
N GLU A 53 10.95 -20.03 7.72
CA GLU A 53 11.32 -19.06 6.70
C GLU A 53 10.70 -17.69 6.95
N SER A 54 11.35 -16.67 6.40
CA SER A 54 10.91 -15.28 6.51
C SER A 54 10.93 -14.57 5.16
N VAL A 55 10.31 -13.40 5.13
CA VAL A 55 10.39 -12.46 4.01
C VAL A 55 11.10 -11.19 4.45
N VAL A 56 11.73 -10.48 3.53
CA VAL A 56 12.22 -9.12 3.78
C VAL A 56 11.51 -8.16 2.83
N VAL A 57 11.07 -7.01 3.36
CA VAL A 57 10.41 -5.96 2.60
C VAL A 57 11.42 -4.84 2.36
N LEU A 58 11.66 -4.54 1.11
CA LEU A 58 12.58 -3.50 0.67
C LEU A 58 11.87 -2.51 -0.25
N ALA A 59 12.39 -1.30 -0.38
CA ALA A 59 11.92 -0.29 -1.31
C ALA A 59 13.08 0.43 -1.99
N SER A 60 12.77 1.11 -3.08
CA SER A 60 13.72 1.92 -3.83
C SER A 60 14.12 3.22 -3.12
N SER A 61 13.38 3.64 -2.12
CA SER A 61 13.52 4.92 -1.41
C SER A 61 14.69 5.04 -0.47
N TYR A 62 15.49 4.01 -0.32
CA TYR A 62 16.74 4.13 0.48
C TYR A 62 17.71 5.20 -0.05
N HIS A 63 17.41 5.75 -1.22
CA HIS A 63 18.17 6.84 -1.83
C HIS A 63 17.62 8.23 -1.52
N THR A 64 16.38 8.30 -1.06
CA THR A 64 15.69 9.56 -0.70
C THR A 64 14.94 9.33 0.61
N SER A 65 15.25 10.10 1.64
CA SER A 65 14.48 10.06 2.89
C SER A 65 13.06 10.57 2.64
N ASN A 66 12.13 9.67 2.29
CA ASN A 66 10.73 9.98 2.09
C ASN A 66 9.90 9.37 3.25
N PRO A 67 9.52 10.19 4.27
CA PRO A 67 8.75 9.69 5.41
C PRO A 67 7.41 9.04 5.04
N ALA A 68 6.84 9.43 3.90
CA ALA A 68 5.59 8.86 3.41
C ALA A 68 5.76 7.42 2.94
N GLU A 69 6.91 7.12 2.35
CA GLU A 69 7.25 5.77 1.90
C GLU A 69 7.61 4.87 3.08
N ASP A 70 8.39 5.35 4.04
CA ASP A 70 8.70 4.60 5.26
C ASP A 70 7.42 4.22 6.02
N ALA A 71 6.45 5.14 6.13
CA ALA A 71 5.15 4.85 6.74
C ALA A 71 4.35 3.79 5.94
N PHE A 72 4.48 3.75 4.62
CA PHE A 72 3.85 2.72 3.80
C PHE A 72 4.51 1.35 3.99
N LEU A 73 5.85 1.29 4.02
CA LEU A 73 6.60 0.06 4.27
C LEU A 73 6.31 -0.52 5.65
N ASN A 74 6.29 0.32 6.68
CA ASN A 74 5.90 -0.08 8.03
C ASN A 74 4.48 -0.65 8.05
N CYS A 75 3.53 0.01 7.37
CA CYS A 75 2.16 -0.49 7.25
C CYS A 75 2.12 -1.88 6.57
N ILE A 76 2.87 -2.09 5.48
CA ILE A 76 2.95 -3.40 4.81
C ILE A 76 3.52 -4.45 5.73
N THR A 77 4.64 -4.16 6.40
CA THR A 77 5.30 -5.07 7.34
C THR A 77 4.36 -5.50 8.46
N ASP A 78 3.69 -4.55 9.13
CA ASP A 78 2.73 -4.83 10.20
C ASP A 78 1.56 -5.71 9.72
N LYS A 79 1.04 -5.42 8.52
CA LYS A 79 -0.06 -6.19 7.94
C LYS A 79 0.34 -7.60 7.55
N ILE A 80 1.55 -7.79 7.02
CA ILE A 80 2.08 -9.11 6.65
C ILE A 80 2.35 -9.97 7.90
N GLN A 81 2.85 -9.38 8.97
CA GLN A 81 3.08 -10.07 10.25
C GLN A 81 1.78 -10.39 11.00
N GLY A 82 0.71 -9.71 10.67
CA GLY A 82 -0.61 -9.89 11.30
C GLY A 82 -1.57 -10.76 10.52
N GLY A 83 -2.75 -11.00 11.11
CA GLY A 83 -3.86 -11.68 10.47
C GLY A 83 -3.75 -13.22 10.45
N LYS A 84 -4.62 -13.85 9.65
CA LYS A 84 -4.72 -15.32 9.57
C LYS A 84 -3.59 -15.99 8.77
N ARG A 85 -2.99 -15.24 7.83
CA ARG A 85 -1.89 -15.71 6.96
C ARG A 85 -0.62 -14.95 7.27
N LYS A 86 -0.30 -14.84 8.55
CA LYS A 86 0.90 -14.15 9.02
C LYS A 86 2.17 -14.81 8.50
N MET A 87 3.14 -13.99 8.11
CA MET A 87 4.49 -14.41 7.75
C MET A 87 5.50 -13.73 8.66
N ARG A 88 6.64 -14.39 8.88
CA ARG A 88 7.77 -13.76 9.57
C ARG A 88 8.39 -12.73 8.63
N VAL A 89 8.61 -11.52 9.12
CA VAL A 89 9.31 -10.48 8.37
C VAL A 89 10.65 -10.22 9.04
N HIS A 90 11.72 -10.39 8.27
CA HIS A 90 13.06 -10.04 8.72
C HIS A 90 13.24 -8.52 8.66
N PRO A 91 13.79 -7.88 9.71
CA PRO A 91 13.96 -6.42 9.73
C PRO A 91 14.84 -5.94 8.56
N SER A 92 14.34 -4.98 7.79
CA SER A 92 15.04 -4.48 6.60
C SER A 92 16.37 -3.80 6.93
N ALA A 93 16.49 -3.20 8.10
CA ALA A 93 17.75 -2.61 8.57
C ALA A 93 18.82 -3.68 8.79
N GLU A 94 18.50 -4.73 9.53
CA GLU A 94 19.42 -5.85 9.79
C GLU A 94 19.83 -6.56 8.50
N PHE A 95 18.91 -6.68 7.54
CA PHE A 95 19.18 -7.23 6.23
C PHE A 95 20.20 -6.38 5.44
N ARG A 96 20.02 -5.05 5.47
CA ARG A 96 20.97 -4.13 4.82
C ARG A 96 22.35 -4.17 5.45
N ASP A 97 22.40 -4.13 6.78
CA ASP A 97 23.67 -4.21 7.53
C ASP A 97 24.42 -5.49 7.23
N ALA A 98 23.69 -6.60 7.14
CA ALA A 98 24.27 -7.91 6.80
C ALA A 98 24.83 -7.97 5.38
N LEU A 99 24.32 -7.19 4.46
CA LEU A 99 24.77 -7.11 3.07
C LEU A 99 25.64 -5.88 2.80
N TYR A 100 26.18 -5.24 3.84
CA TYR A 100 27.15 -4.16 3.65
C TYR A 100 28.35 -4.62 2.80
N PRO A 101 28.83 -3.82 1.83
CA PRO A 101 28.39 -2.46 1.46
C PRO A 101 27.38 -2.42 0.29
N TRP A 102 26.74 -3.52 -0.07
CA TRP A 102 25.98 -3.68 -1.31
C TRP A 102 24.61 -3.01 -1.31
N LEU A 103 24.06 -2.73 -0.13
CA LEU A 103 22.78 -2.04 0.05
C LEU A 103 22.91 -0.61 0.59
N GLU A 104 24.11 -0.05 0.50
CA GLU A 104 24.35 1.36 0.78
C GLU A 104 23.74 2.27 -0.33
N PRO A 105 23.42 3.55 -0.03
CA PRO A 105 22.75 4.43 -0.98
C PRO A 105 23.40 4.56 -2.35
N ARG A 106 24.73 4.34 -2.45
CA ARG A 106 25.47 4.42 -3.71
C ARG A 106 25.54 3.10 -4.48
N THR A 107 25.34 1.98 -3.82
CA THR A 107 25.57 0.63 -4.36
C THR A 107 24.30 -0.20 -4.43
N ALA A 108 23.27 0.19 -3.69
CA ALA A 108 22.00 -0.51 -3.66
C ALA A 108 21.32 -0.54 -5.05
N PRO A 109 20.62 -1.62 -5.38
CA PRO A 109 19.77 -1.69 -6.56
C PRO A 109 18.74 -0.55 -6.54
N ARG A 110 18.53 0.09 -7.68
CA ARG A 110 17.54 1.17 -7.80
C ARG A 110 16.12 0.66 -8.05
N ASN A 111 16.02 -0.57 -8.52
CA ASN A 111 14.74 -1.21 -8.83
C ASN A 111 14.87 -2.73 -8.65
N ALA A 112 13.76 -3.44 -8.72
CA ALA A 112 13.70 -4.88 -8.56
C ALA A 112 14.46 -5.65 -9.65
N GLU A 113 14.56 -5.10 -10.84
CA GLU A 113 15.24 -5.71 -11.99
C GLU A 113 16.77 -5.79 -11.79
N ALA A 114 17.32 -4.95 -10.94
CA ALA A 114 18.75 -4.96 -10.60
C ALA A 114 19.11 -5.94 -9.46
N LEU A 115 18.11 -6.55 -8.80
CA LEU A 115 18.35 -7.53 -7.72
C LEU A 115 19.19 -8.75 -8.15
N PRO A 116 18.97 -9.38 -9.32
CA PRO A 116 19.77 -10.53 -9.72
C PRO A 116 21.26 -10.24 -9.72
N ALA A 117 21.68 -9.10 -10.25
CA ALA A 117 23.09 -8.70 -10.28
C ALA A 117 23.68 -8.50 -8.86
N LEU A 118 22.87 -8.17 -7.87
CA LEU A 118 23.28 -8.15 -6.48
C LEU A 118 23.42 -9.58 -5.92
N LEU A 119 22.43 -10.44 -6.18
CA LEU A 119 22.37 -11.79 -5.66
C LEU A 119 23.49 -12.70 -6.20
N GLU A 120 23.97 -12.44 -7.41
CA GLU A 120 25.09 -13.15 -8.04
C GLU A 120 26.45 -12.78 -7.46
N ARG A 121 26.54 -11.73 -6.64
CA ARG A 121 27.82 -11.32 -6.05
C ARG A 121 28.37 -12.36 -5.05
N PRO A 122 29.68 -12.59 -5.04
CA PRO A 122 30.28 -13.56 -4.12
C PRO A 122 29.94 -13.27 -2.65
N GLY A 123 29.47 -14.29 -1.94
CA GLY A 123 29.13 -14.21 -0.53
C GLY A 123 27.75 -13.58 -0.20
N VAL A 124 27.07 -12.92 -1.13
CA VAL A 124 25.73 -12.33 -0.89
C VAL A 124 24.70 -13.42 -0.66
N SER A 125 24.57 -14.37 -1.57
CA SER A 125 23.62 -15.49 -1.45
C SER A 125 23.82 -16.29 -0.17
N GLN A 126 25.08 -16.51 0.26
CA GLN A 126 25.37 -17.23 1.51
C GLN A 126 24.85 -16.44 2.72
N ARG A 127 25.15 -15.14 2.81
CA ARG A 127 24.70 -14.28 3.92
C ARG A 127 23.18 -14.22 4.04
N ILE A 128 22.47 -14.34 2.92
CA ILE A 128 21.00 -14.37 2.89
C ILE A 128 20.47 -15.72 3.39
N ARG A 129 21.04 -16.84 2.90
CA ARG A 129 20.64 -18.19 3.35
C ARG A 129 20.82 -18.38 4.85
N ASP A 130 21.90 -17.86 5.43
CA ASP A 130 22.19 -17.95 6.87
C ASP A 130 21.13 -17.27 7.77
N ARG A 131 20.14 -16.58 7.18
CA ARG A 131 19.08 -15.84 7.88
C ARG A 131 17.67 -16.38 7.66
N ASP A 132 17.54 -17.55 7.02
CA ASP A 132 16.24 -18.15 6.69
C ASP A 132 15.30 -17.20 5.92
N ILE A 133 15.86 -16.37 5.04
CA ILE A 133 15.08 -15.47 4.20
C ILE A 133 14.75 -16.18 2.90
N ARG A 134 13.44 -16.42 2.68
CA ARG A 134 12.94 -17.08 1.48
C ARG A 134 12.62 -16.09 0.36
N TYR A 135 11.97 -14.97 0.67
CA TYR A 135 11.55 -14.01 -0.33
C TYR A 135 12.04 -12.61 -0.04
N ILE A 136 12.45 -11.91 -1.10
CA ILE A 136 12.57 -10.46 -1.12
C ILE A 136 11.32 -9.89 -1.77
N ILE A 137 10.63 -8.99 -1.06
CA ILE A 137 9.50 -8.21 -1.56
C ILE A 137 10.01 -6.79 -1.81
N TRP A 138 10.18 -6.45 -3.08
CA TRP A 138 10.63 -5.12 -3.46
C TRP A 138 9.43 -4.25 -3.82
N ILE A 139 9.21 -3.17 -3.05
CA ILE A 139 8.08 -2.27 -3.22
C ILE A 139 8.55 -0.99 -3.90
N GLN A 140 7.77 -0.54 -4.89
CA GLN A 140 7.92 0.74 -5.57
C GLN A 140 6.56 1.36 -5.82
N GLY A 141 6.50 2.68 -5.90
CA GLY A 141 5.27 3.43 -6.11
C GLY A 141 5.15 4.60 -5.16
N ASP A 142 4.06 5.35 -5.31
CA ASP A 142 3.83 6.56 -4.53
C ASP A 142 2.33 6.90 -4.43
N THR A 143 2.05 8.00 -3.75
CA THR A 143 0.71 8.60 -3.67
C THR A 143 0.80 10.04 -4.13
N GLU A 144 0.12 10.35 -5.21
CA GLU A 144 0.10 11.68 -5.81
C GLU A 144 -1.31 12.29 -5.81
N ARG A 145 -1.36 13.62 -5.86
CA ARG A 145 -2.60 14.35 -6.12
C ARG A 145 -2.75 14.49 -7.63
N THR A 146 -3.83 13.97 -8.18
CA THR A 146 -4.10 13.98 -9.62
C THR A 146 -4.93 15.17 -10.05
N SER A 147 -5.85 15.65 -9.18
CA SER A 147 -6.71 16.79 -9.46
C SER A 147 -7.19 17.46 -8.18
N GLY A 148 -7.78 18.62 -8.29
CA GLY A 148 -8.40 19.32 -7.18
C GLY A 148 -8.88 20.71 -7.57
N GLY A 149 -9.80 21.24 -6.78
CA GLY A 149 -10.41 22.55 -7.04
C GLY A 149 -11.30 23.02 -5.89
N GLY A 150 -11.99 24.11 -6.14
CA GLY A 150 -12.86 24.75 -5.16
C GLY A 150 -12.15 25.82 -4.34
N SER A 151 -12.91 26.44 -3.43
CA SER A 151 -12.40 27.50 -2.54
C SER A 151 -13.10 27.42 -1.19
N LEU A 152 -12.38 27.82 -0.15
CA LEU A 152 -12.88 28.01 1.20
C LEU A 152 -12.56 29.43 1.64
N SER A 153 -13.60 30.17 2.04
CA SER A 153 -13.46 31.50 2.63
C SER A 153 -13.86 31.44 4.10
N CYS A 154 -12.96 31.90 4.98
CA CYS A 154 -13.19 31.95 6.41
C CYS A 154 -13.12 33.42 6.88
N ALA A 155 -14.04 33.84 7.75
CA ALA A 155 -14.04 35.14 8.37
C ALA A 155 -14.21 35.00 9.89
N ALA A 156 -13.57 35.87 10.64
CA ALA A 156 -13.71 35.99 12.08
C ALA A 156 -14.08 37.41 12.44
N GLY A 157 -14.99 37.59 13.39
CA GLY A 157 -15.45 38.88 13.88
C GLY A 157 -15.82 38.83 15.38
N PRO A 158 -16.25 39.97 15.97
CA PRO A 158 -16.53 40.04 17.40
C PRO A 158 -17.63 39.08 17.89
N GLY A 159 -18.48 38.56 17.01
CA GLY A 159 -19.57 37.62 17.30
C GLY A 159 -19.24 36.16 16.99
N GLY A 160 -17.98 35.84 16.57
CA GLY A 160 -17.55 34.50 16.18
C GLY A 160 -16.92 34.43 14.81
N GLY A 161 -16.57 33.25 14.36
CA GLY A 161 -15.98 32.99 13.06
C GLY A 161 -16.68 31.83 12.35
N GLY A 162 -16.55 31.79 11.03
CA GLY A 162 -17.08 30.68 10.24
C GLY A 162 -16.44 30.61 8.85
N CYS A 163 -16.53 29.44 8.25
CA CYS A 163 -16.07 29.19 6.89
C CYS A 163 -17.23 28.84 5.99
N PHE A 164 -17.16 29.27 4.73
CA PHE A 164 -18.11 28.90 3.70
C PHE A 164 -17.36 28.50 2.42
N GLY A 165 -17.80 27.42 1.79
CA GLY A 165 -17.25 26.98 0.53
C GLY A 165 -17.14 25.46 0.40
N LEU A 166 -16.49 25.04 -0.66
CA LEU A 166 -16.21 23.63 -0.97
C LEU A 166 -14.82 23.54 -1.58
N ALA A 167 -13.99 22.69 -1.01
CA ALA A 167 -12.73 22.27 -1.63
C ALA A 167 -12.71 20.76 -1.83
N TRP A 168 -12.11 20.30 -2.90
CA TRP A 168 -11.98 18.88 -3.21
C TRP A 168 -10.66 18.59 -3.89
N TRP A 169 -10.19 17.36 -3.75
CA TRP A 169 -9.02 16.86 -4.46
C TRP A 169 -9.07 15.34 -4.61
N GLU A 170 -8.41 14.84 -5.62
CA GLU A 170 -8.24 13.42 -5.88
C GLU A 170 -6.82 12.99 -5.60
N ASN A 171 -6.66 11.83 -4.98
CA ASN A 171 -5.39 11.18 -4.77
C ASN A 171 -5.41 9.81 -5.43
N LEU A 172 -4.32 9.52 -6.15
CA LEU A 172 -4.01 8.19 -6.68
C LEU A 172 -2.85 7.62 -5.87
N SER A 173 -3.05 6.43 -5.31
CA SER A 173 -2.00 5.64 -4.67
C SER A 173 -1.73 4.42 -5.54
N SER A 174 -0.57 4.39 -6.20
CA SER A 174 -0.14 3.32 -7.10
C SER A 174 1.13 2.68 -6.56
N TYR A 175 1.05 1.39 -6.22
CA TYR A 175 2.17 0.64 -5.67
C TYR A 175 2.27 -0.73 -6.33
N GLU A 176 3.50 -1.13 -6.63
CA GLU A 176 3.86 -2.46 -7.14
C GLU A 176 4.84 -3.13 -6.19
N ALA A 177 4.63 -4.41 -5.93
CA ALA A 177 5.56 -5.28 -5.24
C ALA A 177 6.05 -6.36 -6.20
N THR A 178 7.36 -6.44 -6.40
CA THR A 178 8.03 -7.54 -7.11
C THR A 178 8.54 -8.54 -6.08
N ILE A 179 8.21 -9.82 -6.25
CA ILE A 179 8.55 -10.90 -5.34
C ILE A 179 9.65 -11.76 -5.97
N TRP A 180 10.78 -11.87 -5.28
CA TRP A 180 11.92 -12.71 -5.65
C TRP A 180 12.01 -13.90 -4.72
N ASP A 181 12.03 -15.11 -5.29
CA ASP A 181 12.31 -16.37 -4.59
C ASP A 181 13.81 -16.58 -4.57
N LEU A 182 14.39 -16.60 -3.38
CA LEU A 182 15.84 -16.71 -3.19
C LEU A 182 16.36 -18.15 -3.33
N ASP A 183 15.53 -19.16 -3.07
CA ASP A 183 15.89 -20.55 -3.27
C ASP A 183 15.95 -20.90 -4.76
N GLY A 184 14.94 -20.45 -5.51
CA GLY A 184 14.88 -20.63 -6.96
C GLY A 184 15.80 -19.68 -7.74
N GLY A 185 16.26 -18.59 -7.09
CA GLY A 185 17.00 -17.52 -7.77
C GLY A 185 16.20 -16.82 -8.87
N ILE A 186 14.88 -16.84 -8.77
CA ILE A 186 13.96 -16.35 -9.82
C ILE A 186 12.95 -15.34 -9.28
N ARG A 187 12.41 -14.54 -10.18
CA ARG A 187 11.24 -13.73 -9.86
C ARG A 187 10.01 -14.65 -9.75
N ALA A 188 9.37 -14.64 -8.58
CA ALA A 188 8.14 -15.40 -8.36
C ALA A 188 6.92 -14.72 -8.99
N GLY A 189 6.95 -13.39 -9.10
CA GLY A 189 5.91 -12.60 -9.76
C GLY A 189 5.81 -11.16 -9.27
N LYS A 190 4.69 -10.53 -9.60
CA LYS A 190 4.38 -9.14 -9.24
C LYS A 190 2.95 -9.01 -8.73
N VAL A 191 2.76 -8.10 -7.80
CA VAL A 191 1.45 -7.67 -7.28
C VAL A 191 1.39 -6.16 -7.33
N SER A 192 0.36 -5.59 -7.96
CA SER A 192 0.14 -4.16 -8.00
C SER A 192 -1.20 -3.77 -7.39
N THR A 193 -1.28 -2.56 -6.86
CA THR A 193 -2.50 -1.98 -6.34
C THR A 193 -2.59 -0.51 -6.71
N ASP A 194 -3.73 -0.13 -7.32
CA ASP A 194 -4.07 1.24 -7.65
C ASP A 194 -5.32 1.62 -6.87
N VAL A 195 -5.23 2.67 -6.08
CA VAL A 195 -6.36 3.19 -5.30
C VAL A 195 -6.55 4.65 -5.62
N ASN A 196 -7.68 4.96 -6.22
CA ASN A 196 -8.12 6.34 -6.44
C ASN A 196 -9.20 6.72 -5.42
N GLY A 197 -9.15 7.94 -4.92
CA GLY A 197 -10.13 8.44 -3.97
C GLY A 197 -10.21 9.96 -3.94
N THR A 198 -11.46 10.44 -3.82
CA THR A 198 -11.76 11.86 -3.75
C THR A 198 -11.96 12.29 -2.30
N SER A 199 -11.25 13.32 -1.91
CA SER A 199 -11.38 14.00 -0.62
C SER A 199 -12.16 15.30 -0.82
N VAL A 200 -13.02 15.64 0.14
CA VAL A 200 -13.88 16.83 0.07
C VAL A 200 -13.90 17.55 1.42
N ILE A 201 -13.84 18.86 1.39
CA ILE A 201 -14.06 19.71 2.58
C ILE A 201 -15.22 20.64 2.29
N PRO A 202 -16.48 20.26 2.59
CA PRO A 202 -17.59 21.18 2.64
C PRO A 202 -17.50 22.04 3.90
N ALA A 203 -17.79 23.33 3.78
CA ALA A 203 -17.86 24.26 4.89
C ALA A 203 -19.13 25.09 4.81
N VAL A 204 -19.95 24.93 5.86
CA VAL A 204 -21.15 25.78 6.13
C VAL A 204 -21.05 26.12 7.61
N VAL A 205 -20.26 27.11 7.96
CA VAL A 205 -19.84 27.54 9.31
C VAL A 205 -18.58 26.78 9.79
N ILE A 206 -18.59 25.45 9.82
CA ILE A 206 -17.44 24.64 10.23
C ILE A 206 -17.00 23.76 9.05
N PRO A 207 -15.70 23.74 8.68
CA PRO A 207 -15.21 22.84 7.64
C PRO A 207 -15.20 21.41 8.15
N LEU A 208 -15.81 20.48 7.39
CA LEU A 208 -15.85 19.05 7.69
C LEU A 208 -14.97 18.28 6.71
N PRO A 209 -13.76 17.85 7.10
CA PRO A 209 -12.87 17.14 6.21
C PRO A 209 -13.31 15.68 6.00
N LEU A 210 -13.74 15.34 4.80
CA LEU A 210 -14.02 13.98 4.35
C LEU A 210 -12.83 13.52 3.51
N ILE A 211 -11.87 12.85 4.14
CA ILE A 211 -10.58 12.51 3.53
C ILE A 211 -10.55 11.05 3.08
N ALA A 212 -10.34 10.85 1.78
CA ALA A 212 -10.06 9.52 1.22
C ALA A 212 -8.64 9.06 1.61
N ARG A 213 -8.55 7.95 2.34
CA ARG A 213 -7.28 7.37 2.81
C ARG A 213 -6.72 6.37 1.80
N THR A 214 -6.43 6.83 0.58
CA THR A 214 -6.02 5.98 -0.54
C THR A 214 -4.77 5.16 -0.24
N ARG A 215 -3.75 5.77 0.37
CA ARG A 215 -2.51 5.07 0.77
C ARG A 215 -2.76 3.96 1.80
N ALA A 216 -3.60 4.19 2.79
CA ALA A 216 -3.94 3.15 3.77
C ALA A 216 -4.75 2.00 3.13
N ALA A 217 -5.60 2.31 2.16
CA ALA A 217 -6.35 1.32 1.40
C ALA A 217 -5.41 0.51 0.48
N ALA A 218 -4.46 1.18 -0.19
CA ALA A 218 -3.43 0.54 -1.01
C ALA A 218 -2.55 -0.41 -0.17
N CYS A 219 -2.05 0.04 0.98
CA CYS A 219 -1.30 -0.81 1.91
C CYS A 219 -2.10 -2.05 2.30
N LYS A 220 -3.36 -1.91 2.72
CA LYS A 220 -4.21 -3.04 3.11
C LYS A 220 -4.47 -4.00 1.94
N GLY A 221 -4.67 -3.47 0.75
CA GLY A 221 -4.89 -4.25 -0.47
C GLY A 221 -3.66 -5.05 -0.85
N LEU A 222 -2.52 -4.36 -0.97
CA LEU A 222 -1.25 -4.96 -1.34
C LEU A 222 -0.78 -6.02 -0.33
N ALA A 223 -0.81 -5.72 0.97
CA ALA A 223 -0.40 -6.67 2.01
C ALA A 223 -1.24 -7.95 2.00
N ARG A 224 -2.56 -7.83 1.83
CA ARG A 224 -3.45 -8.99 1.74
C ARG A 224 -3.15 -9.84 0.51
N GLN A 225 -2.90 -9.20 -0.62
CA GLN A 225 -2.58 -9.91 -1.85
C GLN A 225 -1.21 -10.58 -1.77
N LEU A 226 -0.20 -9.95 -1.17
CA LEU A 226 1.11 -10.53 -0.90
C LEU A 226 1.00 -11.78 -0.02
N GLN A 227 0.18 -11.73 1.05
CA GLN A 227 -0.07 -12.90 1.88
C GLN A 227 -0.71 -14.04 1.08
N THR A 228 -1.68 -13.74 0.23
CA THR A 228 -2.34 -14.74 -0.63
C THR A 228 -1.38 -15.29 -1.68
N PHE A 229 -0.56 -14.42 -2.26
CA PHE A 229 0.42 -14.78 -3.29
C PHE A 229 1.48 -15.75 -2.75
N ILE A 230 2.08 -15.43 -1.59
CA ILE A 230 3.21 -16.18 -1.02
C ILE A 230 2.74 -17.45 -0.29
N VAL A 231 1.72 -17.34 0.56
CA VAL A 231 1.22 -18.50 1.35
C VAL A 231 0.36 -19.44 0.50
N GLY A 232 -0.11 -18.96 -0.65
CA GLY A 232 -1.05 -19.69 -1.51
C GLY A 232 -2.50 -19.56 -1.04
N GLN A 233 -3.44 -19.96 -1.89
CA GLN A 233 -4.83 -20.13 -1.48
C GLN A 233 -4.91 -21.38 -0.61
N ALA A 234 -5.49 -21.25 0.59
CA ALA A 234 -5.89 -22.46 1.33
C ALA A 234 -6.81 -23.29 0.43
N PRO A 235 -6.65 -24.64 0.37
CA PRO A 235 -7.57 -25.45 -0.38
C PRO A 235 -8.98 -25.13 0.11
N THR A 236 -9.85 -24.71 -0.81
CA THR A 236 -11.27 -24.58 -0.56
C THR A 236 -11.80 -25.99 -0.36
N GLY A 237 -11.95 -26.40 0.91
CA GLY A 237 -12.65 -27.61 1.30
C GLY A 237 -14.15 -27.41 1.14
#